data_1542db52c6fc5a36288bb6b5ebc0ae5a
#
_entry.id   1542db52c6fc5a36288bb6b5ebc0ae5a
#
_cell.length_a   1.000
_cell.length_b   1.000
_cell.length_c   1.000
_cell.angle_alpha   90.00
_cell.angle_beta   90.00
_cell.angle_gamma   90.00
#
_symmetry.space_group_name_H-M   'P 1'
#
loop_
_entity.id
_entity.type
_entity.pdbx_description
1 polymer ?
#
loop_
_entity_poly.entity_id
_entity_poly.type
_entity_poly.pdbx_seq_one_letter_code
_entity_poly.pdbx_strand_id
1 'polypeptide(L)'
;QLGGSGLQLLALSSGPLVLVQPLLVSGLVFAVVIRSMIARQPPAGKVVLGASMCGAGLAAFLLLARPSGGIESLSLGQALPLAAGLAALLAILLTIAGRYGGETRTFALAGGAGVLYGVTAGVAKLALGLAQNLGFLALLRSWPLYAVLVTGPAGFLLNQNAYQSDRSMAPALSVITVTDPLVGIGVGVLWLDENIHSGVGPVIGEVLALMTLAVGVWLVANGAPQVARDTTLVHAQEDPTG
;
A
#
# COMPACT_ATOMS: atom_id res chain seq x y z
N GLN A 1 -7.80 0.66 14.21
CA GLN A 1 -7.73 1.01 12.78
C GLN A 1 -8.17 2.45 12.51
N LEU A 2 -9.23 2.97 13.16
CA LEU A 2 -9.72 4.34 12.94
C LEU A 2 -8.66 5.44 13.19
N GLY A 3 -7.82 5.28 14.20
CA GLY A 3 -6.73 6.24 14.49
C GLY A 3 -5.65 6.27 13.39
N GLY A 4 -5.28 5.12 12.85
CA GLY A 4 -4.30 5.03 11.75
C GLY A 4 -4.82 5.68 10.47
N SER A 5 -6.08 5.44 10.11
CA SER A 5 -6.72 6.07 8.94
C SER A 5 -6.82 7.61 9.10
N GLY A 6 -7.11 8.10 10.31
CA GLY A 6 -7.13 9.53 10.60
C GLY A 6 -5.75 10.19 10.42
N LEU A 7 -4.69 9.58 10.94
CA LEU A 7 -3.32 10.05 10.75
C LEU A 7 -2.88 9.99 9.29
N GLN A 8 -3.28 8.98 8.54
CA GLN A 8 -3.01 8.88 7.10
C GLN A 8 -3.68 10.02 6.33
N LEU A 9 -4.94 10.33 6.64
CA LEU A 9 -5.65 11.45 6.01
C LEU A 9 -4.98 12.80 6.32
N LEU A 10 -4.52 13.00 7.56
CA LEU A 10 -3.76 14.20 7.94
C LEU A 10 -2.43 14.28 7.18
N ALA A 11 -1.70 13.18 7.02
CA ALA A 11 -0.46 13.15 6.25
C ALA A 11 -0.71 13.48 4.77
N LEU A 12 -1.78 12.91 4.17
CA LEU A 12 -2.18 13.19 2.79
C LEU A 12 -2.59 14.66 2.56
N SER A 13 -3.20 15.27 3.56
CA SER A 13 -3.59 16.69 3.48
C SER A 13 -2.41 17.66 3.63
N SER A 14 -1.28 17.19 4.16
CA SER A 14 -0.14 18.06 4.54
C SER A 14 1.09 17.86 3.66
N GLY A 15 1.14 16.83 2.80
CA GLY A 15 2.33 16.50 2.03
C GLY A 15 2.08 15.85 0.67
N PRO A 16 3.13 15.77 -0.18
CA PRO A 16 3.07 15.05 -1.45
C PRO A 16 2.73 13.57 -1.25
N LEU A 17 1.89 13.03 -2.13
CA LEU A 17 1.50 11.61 -2.12
C LEU A 17 2.70 10.69 -2.31
N VAL A 18 3.62 11.09 -3.18
CA VAL A 18 4.91 10.40 -3.44
C VAL A 18 5.73 10.20 -2.16
N LEU A 19 5.64 11.13 -1.20
CA LEU A 19 6.32 11.03 0.09
C LEU A 19 5.53 10.18 1.09
N VAL A 20 4.22 10.36 1.14
CA VAL A 20 3.36 9.70 2.13
C VAL A 20 3.31 8.19 1.92
N GLN A 21 3.28 7.73 0.67
CA GLN A 21 3.15 6.31 0.33
C GLN A 21 4.32 5.44 0.84
N PRO A 22 5.60 5.77 0.59
CA PRO A 22 6.71 5.00 1.16
C PRO A 22 6.77 5.05 2.69
N LEU A 23 6.37 6.18 3.30
CA LEU A 23 6.29 6.31 4.75
C LEU A 23 5.28 5.35 5.37
N LEU A 24 4.13 5.14 4.74
CA LEU A 24 3.13 4.17 5.20
C LEU A 24 3.68 2.75 5.24
N VAL A 25 4.53 2.38 4.29
CA VAL A 25 5.17 1.06 4.25
C VAL A 25 6.07 0.83 5.47
N SER A 26 6.73 1.89 5.98
CA SER A 26 7.55 1.77 7.19
C SER A 26 6.75 1.34 8.43
N GLY A 27 5.44 1.59 8.43
CA GLY A 27 4.52 1.16 9.48
C GLY A 27 4.52 -0.36 9.69
N LEU A 28 4.70 -1.16 8.63
CA LEU A 28 4.83 -2.61 8.73
C LEU A 28 6.08 -3.00 9.54
N VAL A 29 7.18 -2.32 9.31
CA VAL A 29 8.45 -2.55 10.03
C VAL A 29 8.27 -2.25 11.51
N PHE A 30 7.69 -1.10 11.85
CA PHE A 30 7.40 -0.74 13.24
C PHE A 30 6.45 -1.75 13.90
N ALA A 31 5.42 -2.20 13.20
CA ALA A 31 4.48 -3.20 13.73
C ALA A 31 5.18 -4.51 14.09
N VAL A 32 6.13 -4.99 13.27
CA VAL A 32 6.88 -6.21 13.56
C VAL A 32 7.85 -6.02 14.71
N VAL A 33 8.56 -4.88 14.77
CA VAL A 33 9.47 -4.56 15.87
C VAL A 33 8.72 -4.48 17.20
N ILE A 34 7.62 -3.73 17.24
CA ILE A 34 6.77 -3.59 18.43
C ILE A 34 6.25 -4.95 18.89
N ARG A 35 5.79 -5.79 17.95
CA ARG A 35 5.34 -7.14 18.25
C ARG A 35 6.44 -8.00 18.88
N SER A 36 7.67 -7.95 18.35
CA SER A 36 8.81 -8.67 18.90
C SER A 36 9.13 -8.20 20.33
N MET A 37 9.04 -6.89 20.58
CA MET A 37 9.23 -6.32 21.92
C MET A 37 8.14 -6.80 22.89
N ILE A 38 6.87 -6.79 22.50
CA ILE A 38 5.76 -7.27 23.32
C ILE A 38 5.88 -8.76 23.60
N ALA A 39 6.25 -9.56 22.61
CA ALA A 39 6.44 -10.99 22.74
C ALA A 39 7.71 -11.37 23.52
N ARG A 40 8.58 -10.40 23.84
CA ARG A 40 9.89 -10.60 24.48
C ARG A 40 10.77 -11.64 23.78
N GLN A 41 10.60 -11.78 22.47
CA GLN A 41 11.40 -12.68 21.62
C GLN A 41 12.25 -11.84 20.68
N PRO A 42 13.56 -12.15 20.55
CA PRO A 42 14.40 -11.42 19.61
C PRO A 42 13.88 -11.66 18.17
N PRO A 43 13.81 -10.59 17.34
CA PRO A 43 13.38 -10.74 15.96
C PRO A 43 14.36 -11.62 15.20
N ALA A 44 13.84 -12.49 14.31
CA ALA A 44 14.69 -13.31 13.46
C ALA A 44 15.62 -12.42 12.61
N GLY A 45 16.84 -12.87 12.33
CA GLY A 45 17.83 -12.10 11.58
C GLY A 45 17.30 -11.60 10.21
N LYS A 46 16.43 -12.37 9.54
CA LYS A 46 15.74 -11.95 8.31
C LYS A 46 14.84 -10.75 8.52
N VAL A 47 14.18 -10.64 9.66
CA VAL A 47 13.30 -9.51 10.02
C VAL A 47 14.13 -8.26 10.26
N VAL A 48 15.27 -8.39 10.97
CA VAL A 48 16.19 -7.26 11.21
C VAL A 48 16.77 -6.75 9.90
N LEU A 49 17.23 -7.67 9.03
CA LEU A 49 17.76 -7.30 7.71
C LEU A 49 16.67 -6.61 6.86
N GLY A 50 15.48 -7.18 6.81
CA GLY A 50 14.35 -6.59 6.08
C GLY A 50 13.96 -5.21 6.59
N ALA A 51 13.91 -5.02 7.92
CA ALA A 51 13.65 -3.73 8.55
C ALA A 51 14.73 -2.69 8.19
N SER A 52 16.01 -3.08 8.23
CA SER A 52 17.11 -2.21 7.83
C SER A 52 17.06 -1.83 6.35
N MET A 53 16.71 -2.77 5.48
CA MET A 53 16.51 -2.50 4.04
C MET A 53 15.30 -1.57 3.79
N CYS A 54 14.21 -1.75 4.52
CA CYS A 54 13.06 -0.82 4.45
C CYS A 54 13.47 0.59 4.84
N GLY A 55 14.16 0.75 5.98
CA GLY A 55 14.63 2.05 6.45
C GLY A 55 15.61 2.71 5.47
N ALA A 56 16.59 1.95 4.99
CA ALA A 56 17.58 2.44 4.03
C ALA A 56 16.95 2.80 2.66
N GLY A 57 16.07 1.94 2.15
CA GLY A 57 15.34 2.18 0.91
C GLY A 57 14.44 3.42 0.99
N LEU A 58 13.70 3.56 2.09
CA LEU A 58 12.87 4.75 2.34
C LEU A 58 13.72 6.01 2.44
N ALA A 59 14.79 6.00 3.23
CA ALA A 59 15.67 7.16 3.38
C ALA A 59 16.31 7.55 2.03
N ALA A 60 16.82 6.57 1.28
CA ALA A 60 17.38 6.81 -0.05
C ALA A 60 16.35 7.40 -1.01
N PHE A 61 15.13 6.85 -1.04
CA PHE A 61 14.05 7.36 -1.87
C PHE A 61 13.74 8.84 -1.54
N LEU A 62 13.55 9.16 -0.24
CA LEU A 62 13.22 10.54 0.17
C LEU A 62 14.33 11.55 -0.15
N LEU A 63 15.59 11.12 -0.01
CA LEU A 63 16.75 11.98 -0.31
C LEU A 63 16.91 12.23 -1.80
N LEU A 64 16.59 11.25 -2.64
CA LEU A 64 16.73 11.34 -4.11
C LEU A 64 15.51 12.01 -4.73
N ALA A 65 14.31 11.54 -4.42
CA ALA A 65 13.08 12.02 -5.04
C ALA A 65 12.75 13.46 -4.68
N ARG A 66 13.07 13.88 -3.42
CA ARG A 66 12.74 15.23 -2.90
C ARG A 66 11.36 15.70 -3.37
N PRO A 67 10.33 14.90 -3.15
CA PRO A 67 9.02 15.16 -3.71
C PRO A 67 8.48 16.50 -3.21
N SER A 68 7.98 17.29 -4.13
CA SER A 68 7.45 18.63 -3.84
C SER A 68 6.34 19.01 -4.83
N GLY A 69 5.52 19.97 -4.44
CA GLY A 69 4.45 20.46 -5.29
C GLY A 69 3.24 19.53 -5.35
N GLY A 70 2.54 19.61 -6.44
CA GLY A 70 1.30 18.88 -6.74
C GLY A 70 0.13 19.83 -6.97
N ILE A 71 -0.80 19.41 -7.84
CA ILE A 71 -2.03 20.17 -8.11
C ILE A 71 -3.13 19.79 -7.11
N GLU A 72 -3.89 20.79 -6.69
CA GLU A 72 -4.99 20.60 -5.74
C GLU A 72 -6.34 20.31 -6.44
N SER A 73 -6.38 20.47 -7.76
CA SER A 73 -7.57 20.20 -8.56
C SER A 73 -7.22 19.48 -9.86
N LEU A 74 -7.94 18.43 -10.15
CA LEU A 74 -7.81 17.65 -11.37
C LEU A 74 -9.16 17.62 -12.09
N SER A 75 -9.19 18.00 -13.36
CA SER A 75 -10.40 17.87 -14.18
C SER A 75 -10.64 16.41 -14.52
N LEU A 76 -11.92 16.03 -14.72
CA LEU A 76 -12.28 14.67 -15.15
C LEU A 76 -11.57 14.29 -16.47
N GLY A 77 -11.43 15.22 -17.40
CA GLY A 77 -10.77 14.95 -18.68
C GLY A 77 -9.29 14.59 -18.52
N GLN A 78 -8.59 15.21 -17.58
CA GLN A 78 -7.19 14.90 -17.27
C GLN A 78 -7.05 13.57 -16.49
N ALA A 79 -8.06 13.23 -15.68
CA ALA A 79 -8.08 11.99 -14.91
C ALA A 79 -8.33 10.75 -15.79
N LEU A 80 -9.13 10.88 -16.84
CA LEU A 80 -9.62 9.77 -17.67
C LEU A 80 -8.52 8.86 -18.26
N PRO A 81 -7.42 9.34 -18.86
CA PRO A 81 -6.45 8.46 -19.51
C PRO A 81 -5.80 7.48 -18.52
N LEU A 82 -5.34 7.97 -17.37
CA LEU A 82 -4.75 7.09 -16.34
C LEU A 82 -5.81 6.22 -15.68
N ALA A 83 -7.02 6.76 -15.43
CA ALA A 83 -8.13 5.98 -14.89
C ALA A 83 -8.49 4.81 -15.82
N ALA A 84 -8.53 5.03 -17.12
CA ALA A 84 -8.78 3.97 -18.11
C ALA A 84 -7.67 2.91 -18.10
N GLY A 85 -6.41 3.32 -18.03
CA GLY A 85 -5.28 2.39 -17.89
C GLY A 85 -5.34 1.55 -16.63
N LEU A 86 -5.61 2.17 -15.49
CA LEU A 86 -5.76 1.48 -14.20
C LEU A 86 -7.00 0.57 -14.17
N ALA A 87 -8.10 1.00 -14.78
CA ALA A 87 -9.31 0.16 -14.93
C ALA A 87 -9.05 -1.05 -15.83
N ALA A 88 -8.30 -0.89 -16.91
CA ALA A 88 -7.89 -2.00 -17.78
C ALA A 88 -6.99 -2.98 -17.02
N LEU A 89 -6.00 -2.49 -16.27
CA LEU A 89 -5.16 -3.33 -15.41
C LEU A 89 -5.99 -4.10 -14.37
N LEU A 90 -6.93 -3.41 -13.71
CA LEU A 90 -7.82 -4.05 -12.75
C LEU A 90 -8.70 -5.13 -13.42
N ALA A 91 -9.24 -4.85 -14.62
CA ALA A 91 -10.03 -5.82 -15.37
C ALA A 91 -9.21 -7.06 -15.75
N ILE A 92 -7.94 -6.90 -16.13
CA ILE A 92 -7.01 -8.01 -16.39
C ILE A 92 -6.80 -8.84 -15.11
N LEU A 93 -6.48 -8.19 -14.00
CA LEU A 93 -6.26 -8.87 -12.71
C LEU A 93 -7.52 -9.63 -12.25
N LEU A 94 -8.70 -9.03 -12.36
CA LEU A 94 -9.97 -9.69 -12.03
C LEU A 94 -10.28 -10.87 -12.95
N THR A 95 -9.93 -10.77 -14.24
CA THR A 95 -10.08 -11.86 -15.20
C THR A 95 -9.16 -13.03 -14.83
N ILE A 96 -7.92 -12.74 -14.46
CA ILE A 96 -6.97 -13.75 -13.96
C ILE A 96 -7.52 -14.40 -12.70
N ALA A 97 -7.97 -13.60 -11.73
CA ALA A 97 -8.54 -14.09 -10.48
C ALA A 97 -9.80 -14.97 -10.68
N GLY A 98 -10.59 -14.69 -11.74
CA GLY A 98 -11.76 -15.48 -12.10
C GLY A 98 -11.45 -16.81 -12.82
N ARG A 99 -10.30 -16.86 -13.53
CA ARG A 99 -9.91 -18.04 -14.32
C ARG A 99 -8.99 -19.02 -13.59
N TYR A 100 -8.22 -18.54 -12.63
CA TYR A 100 -7.22 -19.32 -11.91
C TYR A 100 -7.58 -19.44 -10.44
N GLY A 101 -7.09 -20.48 -9.78
CA GLY A 101 -7.23 -20.69 -8.32
C GLY A 101 -5.90 -20.59 -7.58
N GLY A 102 -5.92 -20.81 -6.27
CA GLY A 102 -4.73 -20.86 -5.42
C GLY A 102 -3.93 -19.55 -5.41
N GLU A 103 -2.60 -19.65 -5.40
CA GLU A 103 -1.71 -18.49 -5.30
C GLU A 103 -1.90 -17.45 -6.43
N THR A 104 -2.16 -17.90 -7.66
CA THR A 104 -2.38 -17.00 -8.80
C THR A 104 -3.60 -16.11 -8.57
N ARG A 105 -4.69 -16.67 -8.05
CA ARG A 105 -5.87 -15.91 -7.67
C ARG A 105 -5.55 -14.92 -6.55
N THR A 106 -4.82 -15.38 -5.53
CA THR A 106 -4.40 -14.53 -4.41
C THR A 106 -3.58 -13.34 -4.88
N PHE A 107 -2.58 -13.55 -5.73
CA PHE A 107 -1.76 -12.47 -6.29
C PHE A 107 -2.55 -11.50 -7.14
N ALA A 108 -3.46 -11.98 -7.97
CA ALA A 108 -4.28 -11.16 -8.82
C ALA A 108 -5.25 -10.28 -8.00
N LEU A 109 -5.93 -10.84 -7.00
CA LEU A 109 -6.83 -10.10 -6.10
C LEU A 109 -6.06 -9.09 -5.24
N ALA A 110 -4.91 -9.50 -4.71
CA ALA A 110 -4.04 -8.65 -3.91
C ALA A 110 -3.48 -7.48 -4.73
N GLY A 111 -3.02 -7.74 -5.97
CA GLY A 111 -2.61 -6.70 -6.90
C GLY A 111 -3.73 -5.71 -7.21
N GLY A 112 -4.95 -6.22 -7.48
CA GLY A 112 -6.13 -5.39 -7.68
C GLY A 112 -6.50 -4.54 -6.46
N ALA A 113 -6.39 -5.10 -5.25
CA ALA A 113 -6.60 -4.36 -4.00
C ALA A 113 -5.57 -3.24 -3.85
N GLY A 114 -4.28 -3.51 -4.11
CA GLY A 114 -3.21 -2.52 -4.05
C GLY A 114 -3.41 -1.39 -5.08
N VAL A 115 -3.83 -1.73 -6.32
CA VAL A 115 -4.19 -0.71 -7.33
C VAL A 115 -5.30 0.20 -6.81
N LEU A 116 -6.37 -0.36 -6.28
CA LEU A 116 -7.49 0.43 -5.76
C LEU A 116 -7.11 1.28 -4.55
N TYR A 117 -6.25 0.79 -3.65
CA TYR A 117 -5.78 1.56 -2.51
C TYR A 117 -4.89 2.73 -2.93
N GLY A 118 -3.94 2.52 -3.84
CA GLY A 118 -3.11 3.59 -4.37
C GLY A 118 -3.91 4.68 -5.08
N VAL A 119 -4.92 4.29 -5.89
CA VAL A 119 -5.88 5.22 -6.50
C VAL A 119 -6.68 5.95 -5.44
N THR A 120 -7.19 5.22 -4.43
CA THR A 120 -7.97 5.82 -3.33
C THR A 120 -7.16 6.87 -2.58
N ALA A 121 -5.89 6.63 -2.32
CA ALA A 121 -5.01 7.58 -1.65
C ALA A 121 -4.85 8.88 -2.47
N GLY A 122 -4.64 8.78 -3.79
CA GLY A 122 -4.54 9.94 -4.67
C GLY A 122 -5.84 10.73 -4.77
N VAL A 123 -6.95 10.05 -4.95
CA VAL A 123 -8.26 10.70 -5.03
C VAL A 123 -8.68 11.30 -3.68
N ALA A 124 -8.33 10.65 -2.55
CA ALA A 124 -8.55 11.18 -1.21
C ALA A 124 -7.76 12.48 -0.98
N LYS A 125 -6.52 12.55 -1.49
CA LYS A 125 -5.74 13.81 -1.43
C LYS A 125 -6.45 14.94 -2.16
N LEU A 126 -6.97 14.70 -3.38
CA LEU A 126 -7.76 15.69 -4.12
C LEU A 126 -9.04 16.10 -3.36
N ALA A 127 -9.74 15.13 -2.79
CA ALA A 127 -10.95 15.39 -2.01
C ALA A 127 -10.67 16.27 -0.79
N LEU A 128 -9.57 15.98 -0.07
CA LEU A 128 -9.14 16.75 1.10
C LEU A 128 -8.73 18.19 0.71
N GLY A 129 -7.98 18.36 -0.39
CA GLY A 129 -7.61 19.68 -0.91
C GLY A 129 -8.85 20.51 -1.26
N LEU A 130 -9.84 19.93 -1.94
CA LEU A 130 -11.12 20.59 -2.22
C LEU A 130 -11.87 20.98 -0.96
N ALA A 131 -11.91 20.11 0.05
CA ALA A 131 -12.58 20.41 1.31
C ALA A 131 -11.91 21.55 2.07
N GLN A 132 -10.58 21.63 2.06
CA GLN A 132 -9.81 22.69 2.72
C GLN A 132 -9.95 24.04 2.02
N ASN A 133 -9.92 24.05 0.68
CA ASN A 133 -9.90 25.30 -0.08
C ASN A 133 -11.29 25.86 -0.39
N LEU A 134 -12.26 24.99 -0.67
CA LEU A 134 -13.61 25.38 -1.11
C LEU A 134 -14.72 25.00 -0.12
N GLY A 135 -14.37 24.32 0.97
CA GLY A 135 -15.29 23.91 2.01
C GLY A 135 -16.04 22.61 1.71
N PHE A 136 -16.75 22.12 2.73
CA PHE A 136 -17.43 20.82 2.72
C PHE A 136 -18.53 20.67 1.66
N LEU A 137 -19.26 21.76 1.38
CA LEU A 137 -20.32 21.74 0.36
C LEU A 137 -19.77 21.56 -1.07
N ALA A 138 -18.59 22.09 -1.37
CA ALA A 138 -17.92 21.88 -2.64
C ALA A 138 -17.46 20.42 -2.78
N LEU A 139 -16.94 19.84 -1.70
CA LEU A 139 -16.57 18.42 -1.65
C LEU A 139 -17.75 17.50 -2.00
N LEU A 140 -18.94 17.75 -1.44
CA LEU A 140 -20.15 16.94 -1.71
C LEU A 140 -20.59 16.95 -3.17
N ARG A 141 -20.20 17.97 -3.94
CA ARG A 141 -20.50 18.10 -5.37
C ARG A 141 -19.35 17.66 -6.27
N SER A 142 -18.23 17.23 -5.70
CA SER A 142 -17.01 16.93 -6.43
C SER A 142 -16.91 15.42 -6.73
N TRP A 143 -16.39 15.09 -7.91
CA TRP A 143 -16.18 13.69 -8.32
C TRP A 143 -15.17 12.92 -7.43
N PRO A 144 -14.10 13.53 -6.85
CA PRO A 144 -13.15 12.79 -6.01
C PRO A 144 -13.82 12.13 -4.81
N LEU A 145 -14.80 12.76 -4.18
CA LEU A 145 -15.51 12.16 -3.04
C LEU A 145 -16.15 10.83 -3.44
N TYR A 146 -16.89 10.83 -4.55
CA TYR A 146 -17.57 9.62 -5.02
C TYR A 146 -16.59 8.54 -5.48
N ALA A 147 -15.48 8.95 -6.08
CA ALA A 147 -14.42 8.01 -6.45
C ALA A 147 -13.82 7.33 -5.20
N VAL A 148 -13.53 8.05 -4.11
CA VAL A 148 -13.09 7.45 -2.84
C VAL A 148 -14.12 6.48 -2.28
N LEU A 149 -15.41 6.85 -2.30
CA LEU A 149 -16.50 6.02 -1.80
C LEU A 149 -16.69 4.72 -2.60
N VAL A 150 -16.21 4.67 -3.84
CA VAL A 150 -16.24 3.46 -4.68
C VAL A 150 -14.93 2.68 -4.57
N THR A 151 -13.79 3.34 -4.77
CA THR A 151 -12.50 2.65 -4.84
C THR A 151 -12.04 2.10 -3.49
N GLY A 152 -12.30 2.80 -2.39
CA GLY A 152 -11.93 2.36 -1.05
C GLY A 152 -12.63 1.04 -0.65
N PRO A 153 -13.97 0.99 -0.64
CA PRO A 153 -14.69 -0.25 -0.35
C PRO A 153 -14.40 -1.37 -1.34
N ALA A 154 -14.26 -1.07 -2.65
CA ALA A 154 -13.89 -2.07 -3.65
C ALA A 154 -12.49 -2.66 -3.37
N GLY A 155 -11.50 -1.82 -3.04
CA GLY A 155 -10.18 -2.26 -2.62
C GLY A 155 -10.22 -3.14 -1.38
N PHE A 156 -11.03 -2.75 -0.38
CA PHE A 156 -11.23 -3.54 0.82
C PHE A 156 -11.85 -4.92 0.52
N LEU A 157 -12.87 -4.98 -0.34
CA LEU A 157 -13.48 -6.26 -0.73
C LEU A 157 -12.48 -7.17 -1.47
N LEU A 158 -11.67 -6.62 -2.38
CA LEU A 158 -10.63 -7.41 -3.04
C LEU A 158 -9.58 -7.91 -2.06
N ASN A 159 -9.16 -7.08 -1.11
CA ASN A 159 -8.24 -7.44 -0.05
C ASN A 159 -8.78 -8.61 0.80
N GLN A 160 -10.04 -8.53 1.23
CA GLN A 160 -10.68 -9.62 1.99
C GLN A 160 -10.74 -10.92 1.17
N ASN A 161 -11.09 -10.83 -0.11
CA ASN A 161 -11.10 -11.99 -1.00
C ASN A 161 -9.70 -12.57 -1.22
N ALA A 162 -8.66 -11.73 -1.32
CA ALA A 162 -7.27 -12.18 -1.44
C ALA A 162 -6.84 -12.99 -0.21
N TYR A 163 -7.17 -12.52 1.00
CA TYR A 163 -6.84 -13.22 2.24
C TYR A 163 -7.57 -14.57 2.40
N GLN A 164 -8.74 -14.72 1.79
CA GLN A 164 -9.53 -15.96 1.84
C GLN A 164 -9.14 -16.96 0.74
N SER A 165 -8.35 -16.53 -0.25
CA SER A 165 -8.05 -17.33 -1.44
C SER A 165 -6.94 -18.36 -1.23
N ASP A 166 -6.15 -18.24 -0.16
CA ASP A 166 -5.04 -19.15 0.14
C ASP A 166 -4.95 -19.45 1.64
N ARG A 167 -4.21 -20.50 1.99
CA ARG A 167 -3.98 -20.94 3.39
C ARG A 167 -3.14 -19.96 4.21
N SER A 168 -2.44 -19.04 3.56
CA SER A 168 -1.58 -18.04 4.18
C SER A 168 -1.93 -16.64 3.70
N MET A 169 -2.05 -15.70 4.63
CA MET A 169 -2.26 -14.28 4.33
C MET A 169 -0.98 -13.55 3.88
N ALA A 170 0.20 -14.15 4.09
CA ALA A 170 1.47 -13.49 3.87
C ALA A 170 1.73 -13.11 2.39
N PRO A 171 1.45 -13.97 1.39
CA PRO A 171 1.62 -13.60 -0.02
C PRO A 171 0.73 -12.41 -0.42
N ALA A 172 -0.55 -12.44 -0.04
CA ALA A 172 -1.50 -11.36 -0.32
C ALA A 172 -1.04 -10.03 0.31
N LEU A 173 -0.67 -10.06 1.59
CA LEU A 173 -0.19 -8.88 2.31
C LEU A 173 1.06 -8.29 1.63
N SER A 174 2.02 -9.12 1.22
CA SER A 174 3.24 -8.66 0.57
C SER A 174 2.94 -7.95 -0.76
N VAL A 175 2.06 -8.51 -1.58
CA VAL A 175 1.65 -7.90 -2.87
C VAL A 175 0.95 -6.58 -2.64
N ILE A 176 -0.03 -6.51 -1.74
CA ILE A 176 -0.76 -5.27 -1.44
C ILE A 176 0.21 -4.18 -0.95
N THR A 177 1.09 -4.53 0.01
CA THR A 177 2.03 -3.58 0.63
C THR A 177 3.03 -2.99 -0.38
N VAL A 178 3.34 -3.71 -1.46
CA VAL A 178 4.21 -3.20 -2.53
C VAL A 178 3.41 -2.48 -3.61
N THR A 179 2.27 -3.02 -4.03
CA THR A 179 1.48 -2.48 -5.14
C THR A 179 0.83 -1.14 -4.78
N ASP A 180 0.26 -1.02 -3.59
CA ASP A 180 -0.39 0.21 -3.12
C ASP A 180 0.53 1.44 -3.20
N PRO A 181 1.73 1.48 -2.59
CA PRO A 181 2.59 2.64 -2.68
C PRO A 181 3.14 2.87 -4.10
N LEU A 182 3.39 1.84 -4.89
CA LEU A 182 3.85 2.00 -6.27
C LEU A 182 2.78 2.69 -7.13
N VAL A 183 1.53 2.26 -7.01
CA VAL A 183 0.41 2.91 -7.71
C VAL A 183 0.17 4.32 -7.17
N GLY A 184 0.24 4.50 -5.84
CA GLY A 184 0.10 5.82 -5.22
C GLY A 184 1.16 6.83 -5.69
N ILE A 185 2.43 6.41 -5.79
CA ILE A 185 3.50 7.23 -6.35
C ILE A 185 3.20 7.55 -7.83
N GLY A 186 2.80 6.55 -8.62
CA GLY A 186 2.42 6.75 -10.02
C GLY A 186 1.27 7.76 -10.17
N VAL A 187 0.25 7.67 -9.32
CA VAL A 187 -0.87 8.61 -9.27
C VAL A 187 -0.39 10.01 -8.85
N GLY A 188 0.49 10.11 -7.85
CA GLY A 188 1.10 11.36 -7.42
C GLY A 188 1.79 12.09 -8.57
N VAL A 189 2.63 11.39 -9.31
CA VAL A 189 3.38 11.96 -10.43
C VAL A 189 2.48 12.25 -11.64
N LEU A 190 1.63 11.30 -12.06
CA LEU A 190 0.91 11.39 -13.33
C LEU A 190 -0.42 12.15 -13.24
N TRP A 191 -1.09 12.11 -12.09
CA TRP A 191 -2.34 12.83 -11.88
C TRP A 191 -2.17 14.13 -11.11
N LEU A 192 -1.33 14.10 -10.06
CA LEU A 192 -1.21 15.24 -9.17
C LEU A 192 -0.06 16.17 -9.57
N ASP A 193 0.64 15.86 -10.65
CA ASP A 193 1.80 16.65 -11.13
C ASP A 193 2.82 16.92 -10.00
N GLU A 194 2.98 15.91 -9.12
CA GLU A 194 3.98 15.99 -8.06
C GLU A 194 5.36 15.86 -8.68
N ASN A 195 6.19 16.88 -8.46
CA ASN A 195 7.53 16.91 -9.00
C ASN A 195 8.46 15.98 -8.21
N ILE A 196 9.08 15.07 -8.92
CA ILE A 196 10.26 14.33 -8.48
C ILE A 196 11.48 14.84 -9.23
N HIS A 197 12.64 14.76 -8.61
CA HIS A 197 13.88 15.28 -9.23
C HIS A 197 14.12 14.58 -10.57
N SER A 198 13.99 15.30 -11.69
CA SER A 198 14.12 14.74 -13.03
C SER A 198 15.58 14.63 -13.44
N GLY A 199 15.98 13.45 -13.89
CA GLY A 199 17.29 13.12 -14.42
C GLY A 199 17.47 11.61 -14.44
N VAL A 200 18.22 11.06 -15.40
CA VAL A 200 18.41 9.61 -15.51
C VAL A 200 19.05 9.01 -14.26
N GLY A 201 20.01 9.69 -13.66
CA GLY A 201 20.68 9.23 -12.44
C GLY A 201 19.76 9.18 -11.21
N PRO A 202 19.07 10.29 -10.86
CA PRO A 202 18.08 10.28 -9.79
C PRO A 202 16.98 9.22 -9.96
N VAL A 203 16.38 9.10 -11.15
CA VAL A 203 15.32 8.11 -11.43
C VAL A 203 15.82 6.67 -11.22
N ILE A 204 17.02 6.33 -11.68
CA ILE A 204 17.60 5.00 -11.41
C ILE A 204 17.79 4.80 -9.90
N GLY A 205 18.30 5.81 -9.19
CA GLY A 205 18.46 5.76 -7.74
C GLY A 205 17.15 5.57 -7.00
N GLU A 206 16.09 6.27 -7.41
CA GLU A 206 14.73 6.14 -6.86
C GLU A 206 14.15 4.75 -7.07
N VAL A 207 14.29 4.19 -8.27
CA VAL A 207 13.86 2.82 -8.58
C VAL A 207 14.61 1.80 -7.72
N LEU A 208 15.93 1.94 -7.59
CA LEU A 208 16.74 1.06 -6.74
C LEU A 208 16.34 1.18 -5.26
N ALA A 209 16.06 2.40 -4.79
CA ALA A 209 15.59 2.65 -3.44
C ALA A 209 14.23 1.98 -3.16
N LEU A 210 13.27 2.11 -4.10
CA LEU A 210 11.97 1.45 -4.01
C LEU A 210 12.08 -0.08 -4.10
N MET A 211 12.95 -0.61 -4.94
CA MET A 211 13.23 -2.05 -5.00
C MET A 211 13.82 -2.55 -3.68
N THR A 212 14.76 -1.80 -3.09
CA THR A 212 15.36 -2.13 -1.78
C THR A 212 14.29 -2.15 -0.69
N LEU A 213 13.38 -1.16 -0.68
CA LEU A 213 12.25 -1.10 0.22
C LEU A 213 11.31 -2.31 0.03
N ALA A 214 10.95 -2.65 -1.21
CA ALA A 214 10.09 -3.78 -1.53
C ALA A 214 10.70 -5.13 -1.09
N VAL A 215 11.99 -5.34 -1.32
CA VAL A 215 12.73 -6.52 -0.85
C VAL A 215 12.75 -6.55 0.68
N GLY A 216 12.96 -5.41 1.33
CA GLY A 216 12.90 -5.27 2.79
C GLY A 216 11.54 -5.70 3.34
N VAL A 217 10.45 -5.20 2.77
CA VAL A 217 9.07 -5.59 3.12
C VAL A 217 8.86 -7.09 2.95
N TRP A 218 9.31 -7.65 1.83
CA TRP A 218 9.20 -9.07 1.56
C TRP A 218 9.95 -9.93 2.60
N LEU A 219 11.16 -9.52 2.98
CA LEU A 219 11.94 -10.20 4.03
C LEU A 219 11.25 -10.12 5.39
N VAL A 220 10.69 -8.96 5.76
CA VAL A 220 9.94 -8.80 7.01
C VAL A 220 8.69 -9.67 7.02
N ALA A 221 7.92 -9.66 5.93
CA ALA A 221 6.69 -10.45 5.80
C ALA A 221 6.95 -11.96 5.90
N ASN A 222 8.05 -12.45 5.31
CA ASN A 222 8.41 -13.88 5.32
C ASN A 222 9.29 -14.27 6.52
N GLY A 223 9.86 -13.33 7.23
CA GLY A 223 10.71 -13.58 8.41
C GLY A 223 9.93 -13.55 9.74
N ALA A 224 8.71 -13.03 9.75
CA ALA A 224 7.88 -13.03 10.94
C ALA A 224 7.42 -14.45 11.26
N PRO A 225 7.67 -14.98 12.48
CA PRO A 225 7.24 -16.33 12.85
C PRO A 225 5.72 -16.46 12.69
N GLN A 226 5.28 -17.52 12.00
CA GLN A 226 3.87 -17.88 11.89
C GLN A 226 3.41 -18.48 13.24
N VAL A 227 3.15 -17.65 14.22
CA VAL A 227 2.69 -18.05 15.56
C VAL A 227 1.33 -18.79 15.53
N ALA A 228 0.65 -18.79 14.38
CA ALA A 228 -0.62 -19.53 14.22
C ALA A 228 -0.44 -21.07 14.08
N ARG A 229 0.78 -21.58 13.84
CA ARG A 229 0.99 -23.03 13.77
C ARG A 229 1.25 -23.68 15.12
N ASP A 230 1.83 -22.96 16.08
CA ASP A 230 2.19 -23.56 17.37
C ASP A 230 1.00 -23.71 18.31
N THR A 231 -0.02 -22.85 18.21
CA THR A 231 -1.21 -22.95 19.08
C THR A 231 -2.05 -24.18 18.74
N THR A 232 -2.10 -24.60 17.47
CA THR A 232 -2.82 -25.79 17.04
C THR A 232 -2.08 -27.09 17.41
N LEU A 233 -0.75 -27.05 17.45
CA LEU A 233 0.05 -28.21 17.84
C LEU A 233 0.07 -28.40 19.36
N VAL A 234 0.02 -27.32 20.14
CA VAL A 234 -0.04 -27.39 21.61
C VAL A 234 -1.40 -27.95 22.05
N HIS A 235 -2.50 -27.54 21.43
CA HIS A 235 -3.82 -28.11 21.75
C HIS A 235 -4.02 -29.54 21.26
N ALA A 236 -3.29 -29.97 20.20
CA ALA A 236 -3.33 -31.35 19.74
C ALA A 236 -2.49 -32.30 20.63
N GLN A 237 -1.59 -31.76 21.47
CA GLN A 237 -0.76 -32.53 22.39
C GLN A 237 -1.35 -32.61 23.81
N GLU A 238 -2.34 -31.76 24.15
CA GLU A 238 -2.98 -31.73 25.46
C GLU A 238 -4.26 -32.58 25.55
N ASP A 239 -4.69 -33.24 24.47
CA ASP A 239 -5.81 -34.21 24.52
C ASP A 239 -5.37 -35.63 24.14
N PRO A 240 -4.75 -36.40 25.08
CA PRO A 240 -4.37 -37.78 24.86
C PRO A 240 -5.46 -38.80 25.27
N THR A 241 -6.73 -38.34 25.46
CA THR A 241 -7.84 -39.23 25.87
C THR A 241 -9.05 -39.05 24.98
N GLY A 242 -9.13 -39.83 23.90
CA GLY A 242 -10.30 -40.10 23.10
C GLY A 242 -10.27 -41.54 22.65
#